data_c7cb7019699943887b71b3faa0b91ddf
#
_entry.id   c7cb7019699943887b71b3faa0b91ddf
#
_cell.length_a   1.000
_cell.length_b   1.000
_cell.length_c   1.000
_cell.angle_alpha   90.00
_cell.angle_beta   90.00
_cell.angle_gamma   90.00
#
_symmetry.space_group_name_H-M   'P 1'
#
loop_
_entity.id
_entity.type
_entity.pdbx_description
1 polymer ?
#
loop_
_entity_poly.entity_id
_entity_poly.type
_entity_poly.pdbx_seq_one_letter_code
_entity_poly.pdbx_strand_id
1 'polypeptide(L)'
;MADLALGIAGLAVGVPGIVQVTLSIGDAIRRRLVHYEDDFKNLLDTVIRINKSQSNDMLIYFFSEDQTTPQELRDELIEMFQVLRGIFERLLLMFPEAKVGDKTKITPALKARGKEMIEQLEEWNDRFFKRALVFVMFGRKRLPKSVDEKQEDDEYGVIALRKVERLRDAIHKVLEGTNRSTQSLINQPNAIDETRTPLAHSSMQLCTRKISQETYLVEYRTYSDDAYEHEILNHLDVVREIASILRNADARLMGILHCDGFLWEKRSNRFELCFPFPAALEKPRTLLDILMDPETRRTGVKHPLNQRLSLAKRIVRALFVLHAAGFVHKQIRPDNVLVFDRAAPNPSSTEEERTQYPYSLGEPFLIGFDSARKVDAASLMLPEKEWQKSLYLSPERHRLQHGDEFQMHHDIFSLGVLLLEIAFWGSFQDRASPQLGKRVSRDGGANLRSPGELKSAYLALAKGAVPRLMGQKYADVVTACLTGLEGSARDLESEDGIVVGTRYVMAIIKKLEEISI
;
A
#
# COMPACT_ATOMS: atom_id res chain seq x y z
N MET A 1 -10.27 -40.47 11.36
CA MET A 1 -9.20 -40.19 10.35
C MET A 1 -9.55 -40.83 8.99
N ALA A 2 -9.95 -42.08 8.93
CA ALA A 2 -10.31 -42.75 7.68
C ALA A 2 -11.58 -42.18 7.03
N ASP A 3 -12.61 -41.83 7.79
CA ASP A 3 -13.87 -41.28 7.26
C ASP A 3 -13.76 -39.86 6.73
N LEU A 4 -12.85 -39.02 7.28
CA LEU A 4 -12.55 -37.70 6.75
C LEU A 4 -11.77 -37.79 5.42
N ALA A 5 -10.88 -38.79 5.30
CA ALA A 5 -10.07 -39.01 4.10
C ALA A 5 -10.89 -39.54 2.91
N LEU A 6 -11.89 -40.39 3.16
CA LEU A 6 -12.73 -40.97 2.13
C LEU A 6 -13.82 -40.00 1.57
N GLY A 7 -14.32 -39.08 2.43
CA GLY A 7 -15.25 -38.02 1.97
C GLY A 7 -14.59 -36.91 1.12
N ILE A 8 -13.28 -36.77 1.25
CA ILE A 8 -12.49 -35.68 0.63
C ILE A 8 -11.93 -36.08 -0.75
N ALA A 9 -11.69 -37.36 -0.98
CA ALA A 9 -11.05 -37.87 -2.21
C ALA A 9 -11.90 -37.66 -3.50
N GLY A 10 -13.22 -37.48 -3.38
CA GLY A 10 -14.12 -37.29 -4.51
C GLY A 10 -14.33 -35.83 -4.98
N LEU A 11 -13.92 -34.83 -4.17
CA LEU A 11 -14.19 -33.40 -4.41
C LEU A 11 -12.98 -32.60 -4.90
N ALA A 12 -11.79 -33.18 -4.97
CA ALA A 12 -10.53 -32.47 -5.18
C ALA A 12 -10.18 -32.23 -6.67
N VAL A 13 -11.14 -31.83 -7.49
CA VAL A 13 -10.85 -31.42 -8.86
C VAL A 13 -10.93 -29.90 -8.97
N GLY A 14 -9.76 -29.23 -9.04
CA GLY A 14 -9.66 -27.79 -9.23
C GLY A 14 -9.70 -26.95 -7.93
N VAL A 15 -9.63 -25.62 -8.07
CA VAL A 15 -9.58 -24.67 -6.95
C VAL A 15 -10.76 -24.81 -5.97
N PRO A 16 -12.02 -24.96 -6.42
CA PRO A 16 -13.14 -25.13 -5.50
C PRO A 16 -12.98 -26.31 -4.55
N GLY A 17 -12.48 -27.43 -5.05
CA GLY A 17 -12.25 -28.62 -4.22
C GLY A 17 -11.18 -28.40 -3.14
N ILE A 18 -10.06 -27.77 -3.48
CA ILE A 18 -8.98 -27.45 -2.52
C ILE A 18 -9.50 -26.51 -1.45
N VAL A 19 -10.24 -25.47 -1.81
CA VAL A 19 -10.80 -24.51 -0.87
C VAL A 19 -11.77 -25.20 0.09
N GLN A 20 -12.70 -26.01 -0.41
CA GLN A 20 -13.68 -26.73 0.43
C GLN A 20 -13.00 -27.68 1.43
N VAL A 21 -11.96 -28.40 0.99
CA VAL A 21 -11.16 -29.25 1.87
C VAL A 21 -10.48 -28.41 2.96
N THR A 22 -9.85 -27.30 2.60
CA THR A 22 -9.19 -26.39 3.54
C THR A 22 -10.18 -25.83 4.56
N LEU A 23 -11.36 -25.39 4.12
CA LEU A 23 -12.42 -24.92 5.01
C LEU A 23 -12.90 -26.01 5.98
N SER A 24 -13.04 -27.24 5.51
CA SER A 24 -13.44 -28.40 6.34
C SER A 24 -12.41 -28.72 7.44
N ILE A 25 -11.11 -28.62 7.12
CA ILE A 25 -10.03 -28.78 8.10
C ILE A 25 -10.11 -27.65 9.15
N GLY A 26 -10.32 -26.40 8.73
CA GLY A 26 -10.53 -25.27 9.63
C GLY A 26 -11.68 -25.49 10.62
N ASP A 27 -12.82 -26.06 10.16
CA ASP A 27 -13.94 -26.41 11.03
C ASP A 27 -13.60 -27.56 11.99
N ALA A 28 -12.80 -28.51 11.56
CA ALA A 28 -12.34 -29.60 12.45
C ALA A 28 -11.44 -29.04 13.57
N ILE A 29 -10.52 -28.11 13.25
CA ILE A 29 -9.68 -27.45 14.26
C ILE A 29 -10.54 -26.68 15.26
N ARG A 30 -11.49 -25.86 14.78
CA ARG A 30 -12.37 -25.08 15.66
C ARG A 30 -13.18 -25.97 16.61
N ARG A 31 -13.72 -27.10 16.14
CA ARG A 31 -14.41 -28.06 16.99
C ARG A 31 -13.51 -28.64 18.07
N ARG A 32 -12.23 -28.87 17.79
CA ARG A 32 -11.25 -29.37 18.78
C ARG A 32 -10.86 -28.29 19.80
N LEU A 33 -10.72 -27.02 19.35
CA LEU A 33 -10.38 -25.89 20.22
C LEU A 33 -11.41 -25.64 21.33
N VAL A 34 -12.67 -26.04 21.16
CA VAL A 34 -13.71 -25.90 22.20
C VAL A 34 -13.31 -26.61 23.52
N HIS A 35 -12.54 -27.69 23.45
CA HIS A 35 -12.10 -28.49 24.60
C HIS A 35 -10.86 -27.92 25.31
N TYR A 36 -10.31 -26.80 24.84
CA TYR A 36 -9.13 -26.18 25.46
C TYR A 36 -9.52 -24.90 26.20
N GLU A 37 -8.85 -24.63 27.32
CA GLU A 37 -9.03 -23.43 28.15
C GLU A 37 -7.76 -22.57 28.12
N ASP A 38 -7.77 -21.51 27.35
CA ASP A 38 -6.73 -20.45 27.32
C ASP A 38 -7.22 -19.29 26.43
N ASP A 39 -6.82 -18.04 26.73
CA ASP A 39 -7.10 -16.88 25.87
C ASP A 39 -6.51 -17.04 24.48
N PHE A 40 -5.40 -17.74 24.36
CA PHE A 40 -4.77 -18.08 23.09
C PHE A 40 -5.70 -18.85 22.15
N LYS A 41 -6.59 -19.70 22.67
CA LYS A 41 -7.62 -20.40 21.91
C LYS A 41 -8.53 -19.41 21.17
N ASN A 42 -8.93 -18.33 21.84
CA ASN A 42 -9.84 -17.34 21.27
C ASN A 42 -9.17 -16.60 20.11
N LEU A 43 -7.88 -16.25 20.28
CA LEU A 43 -7.08 -15.66 19.20
C LEU A 43 -6.98 -16.60 18.00
N LEU A 44 -6.63 -17.87 18.24
CA LEU A 44 -6.49 -18.87 17.16
C LEU A 44 -7.83 -19.15 16.46
N ASP A 45 -8.93 -19.26 17.20
CA ASP A 45 -10.28 -19.42 16.61
C ASP A 45 -10.65 -18.24 15.72
N THR A 46 -10.34 -17.01 16.18
CA THR A 46 -10.59 -15.79 15.41
C THR A 46 -9.79 -15.79 14.12
N VAL A 47 -8.49 -16.08 14.14
CA VAL A 47 -7.65 -16.12 12.94
C VAL A 47 -8.12 -17.20 11.96
N ILE A 48 -8.50 -18.38 12.43
CA ILE A 48 -9.04 -19.46 11.58
C ILE A 48 -10.37 -19.02 10.94
N ARG A 49 -11.26 -18.38 11.71
CA ARG A 49 -12.54 -17.88 11.22
C ARG A 49 -12.36 -16.85 10.11
N ILE A 50 -11.44 -15.91 10.29
CA ILE A 50 -11.09 -14.89 9.29
C ILE A 50 -10.62 -15.55 7.99
N ASN A 51 -9.65 -16.48 8.08
CA ASN A 51 -9.13 -17.17 6.90
C ASN A 51 -10.21 -17.95 6.17
N LYS A 52 -11.13 -18.59 6.90
CA LYS A 52 -12.28 -19.28 6.31
C LYS A 52 -13.22 -18.33 5.57
N SER A 53 -13.61 -17.23 6.22
CA SER A 53 -14.52 -16.26 5.61
C SER A 53 -13.95 -15.69 4.33
N GLN A 54 -12.71 -15.22 4.35
CA GLN A 54 -12.02 -14.70 3.17
C GLN A 54 -11.90 -15.72 2.04
N SER A 55 -11.55 -16.96 2.37
CA SER A 55 -11.43 -18.04 1.38
C SER A 55 -12.77 -18.37 0.72
N ASN A 56 -13.85 -18.37 1.49
CA ASN A 56 -15.20 -18.60 0.98
C ASN A 56 -15.67 -17.46 0.07
N ASP A 57 -15.48 -16.22 0.48
CA ASP A 57 -15.89 -15.05 -0.30
C ASP A 57 -15.13 -14.98 -1.64
N MET A 58 -13.85 -15.32 -1.64
CA MET A 58 -13.04 -15.38 -2.84
C MET A 58 -13.45 -16.57 -3.74
N LEU A 59 -13.80 -17.71 -3.16
CA LEU A 59 -14.33 -18.83 -3.92
C LEU A 59 -15.60 -18.42 -4.68
N ILE A 60 -16.54 -17.78 -3.99
CA ILE A 60 -17.79 -17.30 -4.58
C ILE A 60 -17.48 -16.25 -5.66
N TYR A 61 -16.57 -15.31 -5.39
CA TYR A 61 -16.20 -14.24 -6.32
C TYR A 61 -15.60 -14.77 -7.62
N PHE A 62 -14.61 -15.70 -7.54
CA PHE A 62 -13.87 -16.17 -8.71
C PHE A 62 -14.51 -17.35 -9.44
N PHE A 63 -15.31 -18.16 -8.76
CA PHE A 63 -15.83 -19.43 -9.29
C PHE A 63 -17.35 -19.52 -9.35
N SER A 64 -18.08 -18.41 -9.17
CA SER A 64 -19.51 -18.39 -9.52
C SER A 64 -19.70 -18.66 -11.02
N GLU A 65 -20.74 -19.40 -11.38
CA GLU A 65 -20.97 -20.14 -12.64
C GLU A 65 -20.73 -19.38 -13.97
N ASP A 66 -20.65 -18.07 -13.98
CA ASP A 66 -20.54 -17.23 -15.18
C ASP A 66 -19.11 -16.73 -15.52
N GLN A 67 -18.05 -17.25 -14.92
CA GLN A 67 -16.70 -16.73 -15.16
C GLN A 67 -15.72 -17.73 -15.74
N THR A 68 -15.10 -17.34 -16.85
CA THR A 68 -13.83 -17.89 -17.30
C THR A 68 -12.70 -17.22 -16.51
N THR A 69 -12.35 -17.78 -15.35
CA THR A 69 -11.15 -17.35 -14.62
C THR A 69 -9.91 -17.71 -15.44
N PRO A 70 -8.98 -16.78 -15.72
CA PRO A 70 -7.76 -17.08 -16.46
C PRO A 70 -6.98 -18.23 -15.83
N GLN A 71 -6.36 -19.08 -16.66
CA GLN A 71 -5.65 -20.28 -16.18
C GLN A 71 -4.52 -19.93 -15.23
N GLU A 72 -3.73 -18.88 -15.53
CA GLU A 72 -2.64 -18.41 -14.67
C GLU A 72 -3.14 -18.06 -13.25
N LEU A 73 -4.29 -17.44 -13.15
CA LEU A 73 -4.90 -17.11 -11.86
C LEU A 73 -5.36 -18.36 -11.11
N ARG A 74 -5.92 -19.35 -11.83
CA ARG A 74 -6.32 -20.62 -11.21
C ARG A 74 -5.11 -21.32 -10.60
N ASP A 75 -4.01 -21.40 -11.33
CA ASP A 75 -2.79 -22.05 -10.89
C ASP A 75 -2.20 -21.35 -9.66
N GLU A 76 -2.16 -20.01 -9.66
CA GLU A 76 -1.74 -19.22 -8.49
C GLU A 76 -2.63 -19.44 -7.26
N LEU A 77 -3.95 -19.46 -7.44
CA LEU A 77 -4.90 -19.71 -6.34
C LEU A 77 -4.74 -21.14 -5.79
N ILE A 78 -4.55 -22.13 -6.66
CA ILE A 78 -4.27 -23.52 -6.26
C ILE A 78 -3.06 -23.56 -5.32
N GLU A 79 -1.94 -22.97 -5.75
CA GLU A 79 -0.72 -22.92 -4.94
C GLU A 79 -0.94 -22.26 -3.58
N MET A 80 -1.62 -21.11 -3.56
CA MET A 80 -1.90 -20.38 -2.33
C MET A 80 -2.77 -21.20 -1.38
N PHE A 81 -3.83 -21.85 -1.86
CA PHE A 81 -4.70 -22.68 -1.02
C PHE A 81 -4.04 -23.99 -0.59
N GLN A 82 -3.09 -24.54 -1.33
CA GLN A 82 -2.26 -25.66 -0.89
C GLN A 82 -1.40 -25.26 0.31
N VAL A 83 -0.81 -24.07 0.32
CA VAL A 83 -0.06 -23.54 1.47
C VAL A 83 -0.96 -23.38 2.68
N LEU A 84 -2.15 -22.76 2.54
CA LEU A 84 -3.11 -22.60 3.63
C LEU A 84 -3.56 -23.97 4.21
N ARG A 85 -3.84 -24.90 3.32
CA ARG A 85 -4.17 -26.28 3.71
C ARG A 85 -3.07 -26.91 4.54
N GLY A 86 -1.82 -26.78 4.12
CA GLY A 86 -0.67 -27.30 4.86
C GLY A 86 -0.52 -26.68 6.26
N ILE A 87 -0.82 -25.39 6.42
CA ILE A 87 -0.85 -24.72 7.72
C ILE A 87 -1.98 -25.30 8.59
N PHE A 88 -3.18 -25.45 8.04
CA PHE A 88 -4.33 -26.00 8.76
C PHE A 88 -4.13 -27.49 9.13
N GLU A 89 -3.53 -28.29 8.28
CA GLU A 89 -3.20 -29.69 8.58
C GLU A 89 -2.21 -29.78 9.77
N ARG A 90 -1.20 -28.93 9.83
CA ARG A 90 -0.27 -28.86 10.98
C ARG A 90 -1.00 -28.41 12.25
N LEU A 91 -1.87 -27.41 12.20
CA LEU A 91 -2.70 -26.99 13.32
C LEU A 91 -3.60 -28.12 13.80
N LEU A 92 -4.23 -28.86 12.90
CA LEU A 92 -5.09 -30.00 13.25
C LEU A 92 -4.33 -31.08 14.02
N LEU A 93 -3.08 -31.35 13.64
CA LEU A 93 -2.20 -32.31 14.35
C LEU A 93 -1.77 -31.81 15.72
N MET A 94 -1.66 -30.48 15.90
CA MET A 94 -1.29 -29.89 17.20
C MET A 94 -2.40 -30.01 18.25
N PHE A 95 -3.65 -30.06 17.82
CA PHE A 95 -4.83 -30.16 18.70
C PHE A 95 -5.54 -31.50 18.48
N PRO A 96 -5.11 -32.57 19.12
CA PRO A 96 -5.77 -33.88 19.02
C PRO A 96 -7.19 -33.84 19.57
N GLU A 97 -7.99 -34.81 19.20
CA GLU A 97 -9.35 -34.96 19.72
C GLU A 97 -9.30 -35.23 21.23
N ALA A 98 -9.91 -34.34 22.00
CA ALA A 98 -10.10 -34.54 23.43
C ALA A 98 -11.34 -35.44 23.68
N LYS A 99 -11.32 -36.22 24.75
CA LYS A 99 -12.51 -36.96 25.19
C LYS A 99 -13.59 -35.98 25.65
N VAL A 100 -14.85 -36.32 25.37
CA VAL A 100 -15.99 -35.50 25.75
C VAL A 100 -15.98 -35.26 27.26
N GLY A 101 -15.88 -34.01 27.69
CA GLY A 101 -15.85 -33.58 29.08
C GLY A 101 -14.47 -33.20 29.62
N ASP A 102 -13.38 -33.50 28.92
CA ASP A 102 -12.03 -33.10 29.36
C ASP A 102 -11.74 -31.65 28.93
N LYS A 103 -11.38 -30.81 29.90
CA LYS A 103 -10.84 -29.48 29.66
C LYS A 103 -9.33 -29.51 29.71
N THR A 104 -8.67 -29.39 28.59
CA THR A 104 -7.22 -29.48 28.47
C THR A 104 -6.60 -28.08 28.51
N LYS A 105 -5.60 -27.85 29.34
CA LYS A 105 -4.81 -26.61 29.34
C LYS A 105 -3.79 -26.61 28.21
N ILE A 106 -3.65 -25.49 27.54
CA ILE A 106 -2.62 -25.29 26.50
C ILE A 106 -1.26 -25.17 27.20
N THR A 107 -0.33 -26.07 26.87
CA THR A 107 1.04 -26.01 27.41
C THR A 107 1.81 -24.82 26.80
N PRO A 108 2.84 -24.27 27.51
CA PRO A 108 3.67 -23.20 26.96
C PRO A 108 4.31 -23.54 25.59
N ALA A 109 4.75 -24.81 25.44
CA ALA A 109 5.32 -25.28 24.16
C ALA A 109 4.27 -25.31 23.04
N LEU A 110 3.05 -25.73 23.31
CA LEU A 110 1.94 -25.72 22.34
C LEU A 110 1.56 -24.29 21.98
N LYS A 111 1.56 -23.36 22.96
CA LYS A 111 1.30 -21.94 22.77
C LYS A 111 2.36 -21.27 21.86
N ALA A 112 3.65 -21.58 22.09
CA ALA A 112 4.73 -21.06 21.25
C ALA A 112 4.59 -21.52 19.78
N ARG A 113 4.37 -22.82 19.56
CA ARG A 113 4.12 -23.37 18.21
C ARG A 113 2.86 -22.80 17.58
N GLY A 114 1.81 -22.59 18.34
CA GLY A 114 0.57 -21.99 17.86
C GLY A 114 0.75 -20.54 17.45
N LYS A 115 1.58 -19.75 18.15
CA LYS A 115 1.94 -18.38 17.72
C LYS A 115 2.65 -18.38 16.37
N GLU A 116 3.61 -19.27 16.16
CA GLU A 116 4.28 -19.43 14.87
C GLU A 116 3.28 -19.74 13.74
N MET A 117 2.27 -20.58 14.02
CA MET A 117 1.22 -20.85 13.02
C MET A 117 0.32 -19.63 12.75
N ILE A 118 0.05 -18.80 13.77
CA ILE A 118 -0.68 -17.55 13.59
C ILE A 118 0.11 -16.61 12.68
N GLU A 119 1.41 -16.44 12.93
CA GLU A 119 2.28 -15.61 12.07
C GLU A 119 2.27 -16.11 10.62
N GLN A 120 2.33 -17.42 10.39
CA GLN A 120 2.21 -18.00 9.05
C GLN A 120 0.84 -17.75 8.40
N LEU A 121 -0.25 -17.77 9.17
CA LEU A 121 -1.59 -17.45 8.69
C LEU A 121 -1.74 -15.97 8.35
N GLU A 122 -1.17 -15.08 9.17
CA GLU A 122 -1.15 -13.64 8.91
C GLU A 122 -0.33 -13.32 7.66
N GLU A 123 0.83 -13.96 7.48
CA GLU A 123 1.64 -13.82 6.27
C GLU A 123 0.89 -14.34 5.03
N TRP A 124 0.22 -15.48 5.15
CA TRP A 124 -0.62 -16.02 4.08
C TRP A 124 -1.76 -15.06 3.73
N ASN A 125 -2.45 -14.51 4.73
CA ASN A 125 -3.52 -13.52 4.54
C ASN A 125 -3.03 -12.28 3.82
N ASP A 126 -1.89 -11.75 4.23
CA ASP A 126 -1.30 -10.57 3.59
C ASP A 126 -0.97 -10.84 2.11
N ARG A 127 -0.37 -11.99 1.81
CA ARG A 127 -0.09 -12.42 0.42
C ARG A 127 -1.37 -12.63 -0.39
N PHE A 128 -2.34 -13.31 0.19
CA PHE A 128 -3.63 -13.57 -0.45
C PHE A 128 -4.38 -12.28 -0.75
N PHE A 129 -4.45 -11.39 0.25
CA PHE A 129 -5.10 -10.09 0.08
C PHE A 129 -4.45 -9.24 -1.01
N LYS A 130 -3.13 -9.20 -1.06
CA LYS A 130 -2.38 -8.45 -2.08
C LYS A 130 -2.72 -8.91 -3.49
N ARG A 131 -2.88 -10.20 -3.69
CA ARG A 131 -3.30 -10.77 -4.98
C ARG A 131 -4.77 -10.53 -5.26
N ALA A 132 -5.62 -10.73 -4.25
CA ALA A 132 -7.05 -10.47 -4.35
C ALA A 132 -7.35 -9.01 -4.70
N LEU A 133 -6.61 -8.05 -4.12
CA LEU A 133 -6.74 -6.62 -4.41
C LEU A 133 -6.65 -6.34 -5.92
N VAL A 134 -5.63 -6.88 -6.57
CA VAL A 134 -5.42 -6.71 -8.01
C VAL A 134 -6.61 -7.21 -8.81
N PHE A 135 -7.12 -8.41 -8.49
CA PHE A 135 -8.22 -9.02 -9.22
C PHE A 135 -9.56 -8.36 -8.95
N VAL A 136 -9.82 -7.94 -7.72
CA VAL A 136 -11.06 -7.25 -7.37
C VAL A 136 -11.09 -5.85 -8.00
N MET A 137 -9.97 -5.16 -8.09
CA MET A 137 -9.89 -3.83 -8.71
C MET A 137 -10.22 -3.87 -10.21
N PHE A 138 -9.85 -4.94 -10.93
CA PHE A 138 -10.11 -5.10 -12.36
C PHE A 138 -11.30 -6.01 -12.69
N GLY A 139 -11.84 -6.69 -11.70
CA GLY A 139 -13.00 -7.58 -11.89
C GLY A 139 -14.28 -6.81 -12.22
N ARG A 140 -15.03 -7.28 -13.22
CA ARG A 140 -16.31 -6.68 -13.61
C ARG A 140 -17.48 -7.04 -12.67
N LYS A 141 -17.30 -8.01 -11.78
CA LYS A 141 -18.36 -8.51 -10.88
C LYS A 141 -18.34 -7.85 -9.51
N ARG A 142 -19.52 -7.76 -8.91
CA ARG A 142 -19.71 -7.33 -7.51
C ARG A 142 -19.68 -8.56 -6.59
N LEU A 143 -19.19 -8.36 -5.36
CA LEU A 143 -19.32 -9.37 -4.32
C LEU A 143 -20.81 -9.65 -4.04
N PRO A 144 -21.20 -10.90 -3.81
CA PRO A 144 -22.59 -11.23 -3.51
C PRO A 144 -23.07 -10.46 -2.27
N LYS A 145 -24.29 -9.94 -2.32
CA LYS A 145 -24.92 -9.21 -1.20
C LYS A 145 -25.23 -10.08 0.03
N SER A 146 -25.00 -11.37 -0.04
CA SER A 146 -25.41 -12.37 0.96
C SER A 146 -24.57 -12.44 2.24
N VAL A 147 -23.57 -11.59 2.41
CA VAL A 147 -22.86 -11.47 3.69
C VAL A 147 -23.61 -10.43 4.53
N ASP A 148 -24.26 -10.89 5.60
CA ASP A 148 -25.13 -10.13 6.47
C ASP A 148 -24.53 -8.77 6.86
N GLU A 149 -25.29 -7.69 6.61
CA GLU A 149 -24.99 -6.33 7.08
C GLU A 149 -24.89 -6.22 8.61
N LYS A 150 -25.22 -7.30 9.33
CA LYS A 150 -25.22 -7.36 10.80
C LYS A 150 -23.87 -7.70 11.44
N GLN A 151 -22.83 -8.01 10.68
CA GLN A 151 -21.49 -8.27 11.20
C GLN A 151 -20.53 -7.09 10.94
N GLU A 152 -20.95 -5.88 11.32
CA GLU A 152 -20.07 -4.69 11.35
C GLU A 152 -18.91 -4.81 12.35
N ASP A 153 -18.96 -5.75 13.30
CA ASP A 153 -17.97 -5.92 14.36
C ASP A 153 -16.83 -6.89 14.03
N ASP A 154 -16.78 -7.49 12.84
CA ASP A 154 -15.69 -8.38 12.44
C ASP A 154 -14.52 -7.61 11.80
N GLU A 155 -13.63 -7.15 12.64
CA GLU A 155 -12.57 -6.18 12.42
C GLU A 155 -11.47 -6.59 11.39
N TYR A 156 -11.47 -7.81 10.83
CA TYR A 156 -10.26 -8.30 10.15
C TYR A 156 -10.40 -8.94 8.74
N GLY A 157 -11.53 -9.46 8.31
CA GLY A 157 -11.52 -10.28 7.08
C GLY A 157 -12.51 -9.87 5.98
N VAL A 158 -13.78 -10.00 6.23
CA VAL A 158 -14.86 -9.64 5.28
C VAL A 158 -14.81 -8.16 4.94
N ILE A 159 -14.41 -7.33 5.91
CA ILE A 159 -14.24 -5.90 5.77
C ILE A 159 -13.19 -5.55 4.71
N ALA A 160 -12.10 -6.32 4.57
CA ALA A 160 -11.02 -5.99 3.64
C ALA A 160 -11.47 -6.06 2.17
N LEU A 161 -12.14 -7.12 1.76
CA LEU A 161 -12.64 -7.25 0.39
C LEU A 161 -13.74 -6.23 0.06
N ARG A 162 -14.64 -5.94 1.02
CA ARG A 162 -15.64 -4.89 0.87
C ARG A 162 -15.03 -3.50 0.77
N LYS A 163 -13.94 -3.23 1.51
CA LYS A 163 -13.20 -1.98 1.39
C LYS A 163 -12.58 -1.82 -0.01
N VAL A 164 -12.05 -2.90 -0.58
CA VAL A 164 -11.55 -2.90 -1.96
C VAL A 164 -12.70 -2.69 -2.96
N GLU A 165 -13.83 -3.32 -2.75
CA GLU A 165 -15.02 -3.13 -3.60
C GLU A 165 -15.54 -1.69 -3.53
N ARG A 166 -15.63 -1.10 -2.34
CA ARG A 166 -16.01 0.31 -2.16
C ARG A 166 -15.05 1.25 -2.89
N LEU A 167 -13.75 0.99 -2.77
CA LEU A 167 -12.73 1.75 -3.50
C LEU A 167 -12.92 1.61 -5.01
N ARG A 168 -13.08 0.38 -5.52
CA ARG A 168 -13.34 0.13 -6.93
C ARG A 168 -14.58 0.88 -7.43
N ASP A 169 -15.68 0.82 -6.69
CA ASP A 169 -16.90 1.52 -7.04
C ASP A 169 -16.71 3.05 -7.03
N ALA A 170 -15.92 3.59 -6.11
CA ALA A 170 -15.54 5.00 -6.10
C ALA A 170 -14.71 5.36 -7.34
N ILE A 171 -13.74 4.53 -7.70
CA ILE A 171 -12.91 4.69 -8.91
C ILE A 171 -13.79 4.67 -10.18
N HIS A 172 -14.69 3.70 -10.32
CA HIS A 172 -15.59 3.63 -11.49
C HIS A 172 -16.46 4.89 -11.60
N LYS A 173 -17.01 5.39 -10.49
CA LYS A 173 -17.80 6.63 -10.48
C LYS A 173 -16.98 7.85 -10.93
N VAL A 174 -15.70 7.90 -10.56
CA VAL A 174 -14.79 8.95 -10.98
C VAL A 174 -14.48 8.84 -12.48
N LEU A 175 -14.18 7.64 -12.98
CA LEU A 175 -13.88 7.39 -14.39
C LEU A 175 -15.10 7.64 -15.29
N GLU A 176 -16.30 7.28 -14.85
CA GLU A 176 -17.55 7.52 -15.58
C GLU A 176 -18.07 8.97 -15.48
N GLY A 177 -17.41 9.84 -14.70
CA GLY A 177 -17.82 11.23 -14.49
C GLY A 177 -19.16 11.37 -13.74
N THR A 178 -19.65 10.30 -13.09
CA THR A 178 -20.95 10.28 -12.39
C THR A 178 -20.86 10.85 -10.97
N ASN A 179 -19.70 11.26 -10.53
CA ASN A 179 -19.40 11.70 -9.15
C ASN A 179 -19.84 13.14 -8.82
N ARG A 180 -20.82 13.69 -9.56
CA ARG A 180 -21.24 15.10 -9.44
C ARG A 180 -21.99 15.45 -8.13
N SER A 181 -22.39 14.48 -7.31
CA SER A 181 -23.23 14.73 -6.12
C SER A 181 -22.47 14.85 -4.78
N THR A 182 -21.21 15.26 -4.78
CA THR A 182 -20.32 15.18 -3.62
C THR A 182 -20.29 16.42 -2.72
N GLN A 183 -21.43 17.03 -2.45
CA GLN A 183 -21.55 18.01 -1.33
C GLN A 183 -21.17 17.38 0.04
N SER A 184 -21.24 16.05 0.18
CA SER A 184 -20.91 15.31 1.40
C SER A 184 -19.43 15.20 1.74
N LEU A 185 -18.52 15.60 0.80
CA LEU A 185 -17.07 15.55 1.03
C LEU A 185 -16.53 16.86 1.62
N ILE A 186 -17.30 17.93 1.65
CA ILE A 186 -16.86 19.21 2.19
C ILE A 186 -17.02 19.20 3.71
N ASN A 187 -15.90 19.24 4.42
CA ASN A 187 -15.91 19.44 5.86
C ASN A 187 -16.32 20.87 6.22
N GLN A 188 -17.00 21.02 7.35
CA GLN A 188 -17.38 22.35 7.81
C GLN A 188 -16.15 23.10 8.36
N PRO A 189 -15.98 24.41 8.06
CA PRO A 189 -14.82 25.19 8.49
C PRO A 189 -14.58 25.21 10.01
N ASN A 190 -15.64 25.02 10.81
CA ASN A 190 -15.56 25.08 12.27
C ASN A 190 -15.01 23.80 12.93
N ALA A 191 -14.61 22.80 12.14
CA ALA A 191 -14.16 21.52 12.68
C ALA A 191 -12.67 21.48 13.02
N ILE A 192 -11.84 22.41 12.50
CA ILE A 192 -10.37 22.41 12.66
C ILE A 192 -9.93 23.62 13.47
N ASP A 193 -9.00 23.41 14.40
CA ASP A 193 -8.38 24.49 15.16
C ASP A 193 -7.36 25.25 14.30
N GLU A 194 -7.11 26.51 14.62
CA GLU A 194 -6.13 27.34 13.90
C GLU A 194 -4.66 27.01 14.27
N THR A 195 -4.43 26.19 15.29
CA THR A 195 -3.10 25.71 15.65
C THR A 195 -2.58 24.75 14.61
N ARG A 196 -1.70 25.23 13.74
CA ARG A 196 -1.12 24.45 12.65
C ARG A 196 0.39 24.42 12.79
N THR A 197 0.96 23.22 12.87
CA THR A 197 2.40 23.00 12.96
C THR A 197 2.90 22.36 11.67
N PRO A 198 3.84 23.00 10.92
CA PRO A 198 4.41 22.39 9.74
C PRO A 198 5.10 21.06 10.09
N LEU A 199 4.88 20.04 9.27
CA LEU A 199 5.63 18.79 9.35
C LEU A 199 6.96 18.97 8.61
N ALA A 200 8.07 18.62 9.25
CA ALA A 200 9.40 18.77 8.66
C ALA A 200 9.50 18.07 7.31
N HIS A 201 10.15 18.70 6.35
CA HIS A 201 10.36 18.20 5.00
C HIS A 201 9.07 17.69 4.29
N SER A 202 7.90 18.29 4.61
CA SER A 202 6.63 17.94 4.00
C SER A 202 5.82 19.19 3.65
N SER A 203 4.94 19.08 2.67
CA SER A 203 3.90 20.08 2.40
C SER A 203 2.73 19.99 3.39
N MET A 204 2.69 18.95 4.23
CA MET A 204 1.62 18.73 5.20
C MET A 204 1.80 19.55 6.48
N GLN A 205 0.68 19.82 7.12
CA GLN A 205 0.64 20.44 8.44
C GLN A 205 -0.16 19.57 9.42
N LEU A 206 0.28 19.61 10.67
CA LEU A 206 -0.42 19.01 11.79
C LEU A 206 -1.43 20.01 12.34
N CYS A 207 -2.68 19.62 12.43
CA CYS A 207 -3.78 20.45 12.93
C CYS A 207 -4.53 19.72 14.05
N THR A 208 -5.06 20.46 15.01
CA THR A 208 -5.87 19.91 16.10
C THR A 208 -7.32 20.37 15.98
N ARG A 209 -8.28 19.47 16.05
CA ARG A 209 -9.72 19.77 16.04
C ARG A 209 -10.14 20.47 17.34
N LYS A 210 -10.92 21.56 17.22
CA LYS A 210 -11.41 22.33 18.38
C LYS A 210 -12.27 21.51 19.35
N ILE A 211 -13.12 20.67 18.84
CA ILE A 211 -14.14 19.98 19.62
C ILE A 211 -13.63 18.66 20.20
N SER A 212 -13.02 17.80 19.36
CA SER A 212 -12.59 16.46 19.76
C SER A 212 -11.16 16.40 20.28
N GLN A 213 -10.37 17.48 20.12
CA GLN A 213 -8.91 17.50 20.38
C GLN A 213 -8.14 16.45 19.57
N GLU A 214 -8.75 15.88 18.55
CA GLU A 214 -8.09 14.93 17.66
C GLU A 214 -7.12 15.63 16.73
N THR A 215 -5.97 15.01 16.50
CA THR A 215 -4.94 15.52 15.62
C THR A 215 -5.17 15.01 14.19
N TYR A 216 -5.06 15.93 13.23
CA TYR A 216 -5.22 15.69 11.80
C TYR A 216 -3.99 16.15 11.06
N LEU A 217 -3.76 15.52 9.90
CA LEU A 217 -2.87 16.06 8.90
C LEU A 217 -3.69 16.80 7.84
N VAL A 218 -3.15 17.91 7.38
CA VAL A 218 -3.76 18.71 6.31
C VAL A 218 -2.75 18.90 5.19
N GLU A 219 -3.20 18.63 3.97
CA GLU A 219 -2.44 18.87 2.75
C GLU A 219 -3.12 19.97 1.93
N TYR A 220 -2.32 20.87 1.34
CA TYR A 220 -2.82 22.01 0.60
C TYR A 220 -2.66 21.83 -0.89
N ARG A 221 -3.72 22.14 -1.64
CA ARG A 221 -3.67 22.37 -3.07
C ARG A 221 -4.01 23.82 -3.37
N THR A 222 -3.03 24.60 -3.76
CA THR A 222 -3.17 26.04 -4.05
C THR A 222 -3.47 26.28 -5.51
N TYR A 223 -4.13 27.41 -5.79
CA TYR A 223 -4.31 27.95 -7.14
C TYR A 223 -3.87 29.42 -7.14
N SER A 224 -3.60 29.98 -8.35
CA SER A 224 -3.13 31.35 -8.50
C SER A 224 -4.19 32.36 -8.08
N ASP A 225 -3.75 33.51 -7.55
CA ASP A 225 -4.63 34.66 -7.29
C ASP A 225 -5.32 35.18 -8.58
N ASP A 226 -4.65 35.02 -9.72
CA ASP A 226 -5.13 35.42 -11.05
C ASP A 226 -5.85 34.29 -11.79
N ALA A 227 -6.15 33.16 -11.11
CA ALA A 227 -6.81 32.03 -11.75
C ALA A 227 -8.23 32.38 -12.19
N TYR A 228 -8.59 32.04 -13.43
CA TYR A 228 -9.95 32.18 -13.92
C TYR A 228 -10.91 31.23 -13.24
N GLU A 229 -12.18 31.60 -13.18
CA GLU A 229 -13.21 30.77 -12.50
C GLU A 229 -13.27 29.33 -13.03
N HIS A 230 -13.12 29.12 -14.33
CA HIS A 230 -13.10 27.78 -14.92
C HIS A 230 -11.87 26.95 -14.50
N GLU A 231 -10.73 27.59 -14.26
CA GLU A 231 -9.52 26.91 -13.75
C GLU A 231 -9.72 26.49 -12.30
N ILE A 232 -10.31 27.36 -11.48
CA ILE A 232 -10.65 27.05 -10.08
C ILE A 232 -11.65 25.89 -10.00
N LEU A 233 -12.66 25.87 -10.90
CA LEU A 233 -13.63 24.78 -10.97
C LEU A 233 -12.97 23.46 -11.40
N ASN A 234 -12.01 23.49 -12.33
CA ASN A 234 -11.23 22.31 -12.70
C ASN A 234 -10.40 21.80 -11.51
N HIS A 235 -9.77 22.68 -10.74
CA HIS A 235 -9.08 22.30 -9.51
C HIS A 235 -10.03 21.67 -8.49
N LEU A 236 -11.22 22.24 -8.31
CA LEU A 236 -12.25 21.74 -7.42
C LEU A 236 -12.72 20.34 -7.82
N ASP A 237 -12.92 20.07 -9.10
CA ASP A 237 -13.33 18.76 -9.60
C ASP A 237 -12.25 17.70 -9.33
N VAL A 238 -10.97 18.01 -9.60
CA VAL A 238 -9.85 17.13 -9.28
C VAL A 238 -9.77 16.84 -7.78
N VAL A 239 -9.93 17.85 -6.92
CA VAL A 239 -9.91 17.68 -5.46
C VAL A 239 -11.07 16.81 -4.99
N ARG A 240 -12.27 16.99 -5.54
CA ARG A 240 -13.44 16.14 -5.23
C ARG A 240 -13.20 14.68 -5.58
N GLU A 241 -12.66 14.43 -6.74
CA GLU A 241 -12.39 13.09 -7.24
C GLU A 241 -11.32 12.40 -6.39
N ILE A 242 -10.20 13.08 -6.12
CA ILE A 242 -9.14 12.56 -5.25
C ILE A 242 -9.70 12.30 -3.84
N ALA A 243 -10.40 13.25 -3.24
CA ALA A 243 -11.00 13.09 -1.91
C ALA A 243 -11.99 11.91 -1.87
N SER A 244 -12.77 11.70 -2.94
CA SER A 244 -13.69 10.55 -3.04
C SER A 244 -12.95 9.21 -3.06
N ILE A 245 -11.86 9.11 -3.80
CA ILE A 245 -11.01 7.91 -3.84
C ILE A 245 -10.37 7.67 -2.48
N LEU A 246 -9.72 8.69 -1.91
CA LEU A 246 -9.01 8.60 -0.64
C LEU A 246 -9.95 8.30 0.54
N ARG A 247 -11.20 8.75 0.49
CA ARG A 247 -12.23 8.43 1.50
C ARG A 247 -12.59 6.95 1.52
N ASN A 248 -12.50 6.27 0.39
CA ASN A 248 -12.77 4.84 0.28
C ASN A 248 -11.49 3.99 0.40
N ALA A 249 -10.32 4.62 0.57
CA ALA A 249 -9.07 3.91 0.78
C ALA A 249 -8.97 3.40 2.22
N ASP A 250 -8.56 2.13 2.37
CA ASP A 250 -8.11 1.60 3.65
C ASP A 250 -6.61 1.88 3.80
N ALA A 251 -6.25 2.70 4.80
CA ALA A 251 -4.89 3.16 4.98
C ALA A 251 -3.89 2.00 5.14
N ARG A 252 -4.22 1.00 5.97
CA ARG A 252 -3.31 -0.13 6.24
C ARG A 252 -3.14 -1.06 5.05
N LEU A 253 -4.22 -1.31 4.33
CA LEU A 253 -4.22 -2.24 3.20
C LEU A 253 -3.58 -1.63 1.95
N MET A 254 -3.81 -0.34 1.71
CA MET A 254 -3.49 0.32 0.46
C MET A 254 -2.24 1.20 0.53
N GLY A 255 -1.74 1.52 1.75
CA GLY A 255 -0.60 2.40 1.93
C GLY A 255 -0.89 3.87 1.57
N ILE A 256 -2.16 4.28 1.62
CA ILE A 256 -2.64 5.64 1.36
C ILE A 256 -3.49 6.06 2.56
N LEU A 257 -3.31 7.29 3.05
CA LEU A 257 -4.12 7.79 4.16
C LEU A 257 -5.59 7.94 3.77
N HIS A 258 -6.47 7.58 4.68
CA HIS A 258 -7.89 7.87 4.57
C HIS A 258 -8.13 9.38 4.63
N CYS A 259 -8.96 9.92 3.75
CA CYS A 259 -9.32 11.33 3.71
C CYS A 259 -10.77 11.52 4.18
N ASP A 260 -10.98 12.32 5.22
CA ASP A 260 -12.35 12.66 5.70
C ASP A 260 -13.09 13.57 4.73
N GLY A 261 -12.35 14.28 3.88
CA GLY A 261 -12.87 15.24 2.92
C GLY A 261 -11.94 16.44 2.76
N PHE A 262 -12.47 17.54 2.22
CA PHE A 262 -11.68 18.73 2.00
C PHE A 262 -12.46 20.01 2.36
N LEU A 263 -11.71 21.07 2.64
CA LEU A 263 -12.20 22.44 2.82
C LEU A 263 -11.78 23.29 1.61
N TRP A 264 -12.62 24.21 1.20
CA TRP A 264 -12.25 25.24 0.24
C TRP A 264 -12.07 26.58 0.97
N GLU A 265 -10.81 26.93 1.22
CA GLU A 265 -10.43 28.20 1.85
C GLU A 265 -10.22 29.26 0.74
N LYS A 266 -11.31 29.94 0.40
CA LYS A 266 -11.31 30.95 -0.68
C LYS A 266 -10.40 32.15 -0.42
N ARG A 267 -10.22 32.55 0.87
CA ARG A 267 -9.38 33.67 1.22
C ARG A 267 -7.90 33.44 1.00
N SER A 268 -7.49 32.18 1.07
CA SER A 268 -6.10 31.74 0.90
C SER A 268 -5.88 31.01 -0.44
N ASN A 269 -6.84 31.05 -1.35
CA ASN A 269 -6.78 30.43 -2.69
C ASN A 269 -6.30 28.98 -2.66
N ARG A 270 -6.90 28.17 -1.78
CA ARG A 270 -6.48 26.78 -1.58
C ARG A 270 -7.63 25.85 -1.21
N PHE A 271 -7.42 24.60 -1.53
CA PHE A 271 -8.18 23.47 -1.00
C PHE A 271 -7.34 22.78 0.05
N GLU A 272 -7.96 22.31 1.12
CA GLU A 272 -7.33 21.65 2.26
C GLU A 272 -7.91 20.23 2.38
N LEU A 273 -7.11 19.20 2.03
CA LEU A 273 -7.45 17.80 2.23
C LEU A 273 -7.14 17.41 3.68
N CYS A 274 -8.10 16.78 4.37
CA CYS A 274 -8.01 16.46 5.78
C CYS A 274 -7.86 14.96 6.01
N PHE A 275 -6.78 14.55 6.71
CA PHE A 275 -6.42 13.16 6.95
C PHE A 275 -6.37 12.89 8.46
N PRO A 276 -7.32 12.13 9.03
CA PRO A 276 -7.21 11.67 10.41
C PRO A 276 -6.03 10.70 10.56
N PHE A 277 -5.45 10.64 11.75
CA PHE A 277 -4.45 9.63 12.04
C PHE A 277 -5.06 8.23 11.94
N PRO A 278 -4.38 7.28 11.30
CA PRO A 278 -4.81 5.90 11.36
C PRO A 278 -4.81 5.38 12.80
N ALA A 279 -5.78 4.54 13.16
CA ALA A 279 -5.92 4.03 14.50
C ALA A 279 -4.62 3.35 15.01
N ALA A 280 -4.25 3.61 16.26
CA ALA A 280 -3.04 3.10 16.91
C ALA A 280 -1.72 3.46 16.20
N LEU A 281 -1.69 4.58 15.45
CA LEU A 281 -0.48 5.15 14.86
C LEU A 281 -0.24 6.57 15.39
N GLU A 282 1.02 6.92 15.57
CA GLU A 282 1.45 8.21 16.14
C GLU A 282 2.78 8.69 15.52
N LYS A 283 3.20 9.90 15.87
CA LYS A 283 4.51 10.48 15.54
C LYS A 283 4.88 10.39 14.06
N PRO A 284 4.07 10.96 13.15
CA PRO A 284 4.37 10.97 11.72
C PRO A 284 5.68 11.70 11.43
N ARG A 285 6.49 11.13 10.53
CA ARG A 285 7.70 11.75 9.98
C ARG A 285 7.85 11.38 8.51
N THR A 286 8.50 12.21 7.72
CA THR A 286 8.73 11.86 6.32
C THR A 286 9.82 10.79 6.18
N LEU A 287 9.76 10.01 5.11
CA LEU A 287 10.86 9.10 4.78
C LEU A 287 12.16 9.89 4.51
N LEU A 288 12.06 11.13 4.02
CA LEU A 288 13.21 12.00 3.83
C LEU A 288 13.91 12.29 5.18
N ASP A 289 13.14 12.61 6.24
CA ASP A 289 13.69 12.79 7.58
C ASP A 289 14.46 11.56 8.05
N ILE A 290 13.87 10.37 7.85
CA ILE A 290 14.48 9.10 8.23
C ILE A 290 15.78 8.85 7.44
N LEU A 291 15.77 9.07 6.13
CA LEU A 291 16.94 8.86 5.26
C LEU A 291 18.06 9.89 5.50
N MET A 292 17.71 11.06 6.02
CA MET A 292 18.65 12.15 6.31
C MET A 292 19.04 12.25 7.78
N ASP A 293 18.51 11.40 8.65
CA ASP A 293 18.76 11.45 10.09
C ASP A 293 20.27 11.37 10.40
N PRO A 294 20.86 12.41 11.05
CA PRO A 294 22.26 12.43 11.38
C PRO A 294 22.69 11.32 12.34
N GLU A 295 21.82 10.91 13.24
CA GLU A 295 22.11 9.86 14.22
C GLU A 295 22.22 8.48 13.55
N THR A 296 21.30 8.16 12.64
CA THR A 296 21.36 6.97 11.80
C THR A 296 22.64 6.92 10.98
N ARG A 297 23.12 8.07 10.50
CA ARG A 297 24.40 8.17 9.78
C ARG A 297 25.60 7.96 10.68
N ARG A 298 25.60 8.58 11.85
CA ARG A 298 26.69 8.51 12.82
C ARG A 298 26.87 7.09 13.36
N THR A 299 25.79 6.42 13.66
CA THR A 299 25.79 5.05 14.21
C THR A 299 25.92 3.98 13.13
N GLY A 300 25.69 4.31 11.85
CA GLY A 300 25.65 3.35 10.75
C GLY A 300 24.48 2.38 10.85
N VAL A 301 23.51 2.64 11.75
CA VAL A 301 22.32 1.81 11.92
C VAL A 301 21.49 1.85 10.65
N LYS A 302 21.24 0.67 10.09
CA LYS A 302 20.33 0.49 8.97
C LYS A 302 19.19 -0.39 9.42
N HIS A 303 17.96 0.01 9.08
CA HIS A 303 16.81 -0.83 9.36
C HIS A 303 16.93 -2.19 8.65
N PRO A 304 16.40 -3.27 9.24
CA PRO A 304 16.45 -4.62 8.66
C PRO A 304 15.89 -4.65 7.23
N LEU A 305 16.41 -5.56 6.41
CA LEU A 305 16.02 -5.70 5.00
C LEU A 305 14.52 -5.97 4.84
N ASN A 306 13.93 -6.79 5.70
CA ASN A 306 12.51 -7.09 5.69
C ASN A 306 11.64 -5.83 5.91
N GLN A 307 12.06 -4.93 6.81
CA GLN A 307 11.35 -3.66 7.04
C GLN A 307 11.47 -2.72 5.84
N ARG A 308 12.66 -2.60 5.25
CA ARG A 308 12.87 -1.79 4.03
C ARG A 308 12.11 -2.35 2.83
N LEU A 309 12.06 -3.68 2.71
CA LEU A 309 11.28 -4.35 1.67
C LEU A 309 9.77 -4.14 1.88
N SER A 310 9.29 -4.23 3.13
CA SER A 310 7.89 -3.96 3.47
C SER A 310 7.48 -2.53 3.11
N LEU A 311 8.34 -1.55 3.44
CA LEU A 311 8.16 -0.14 3.05
C LEU A 311 8.06 0.00 1.53
N ALA A 312 8.99 -0.58 0.77
CA ALA A 312 8.98 -0.53 -0.69
C ALA A 312 7.70 -1.15 -1.28
N LYS A 313 7.30 -2.34 -0.81
CA LYS A 313 6.07 -3.02 -1.23
C LYS A 313 4.82 -2.16 -0.99
N ARG A 314 4.78 -1.44 0.11
CA ARG A 314 3.63 -0.62 0.49
C ARG A 314 3.50 0.63 -0.38
N ILE A 315 4.62 1.29 -0.69
CA ILE A 315 4.65 2.45 -1.59
C ILE A 315 4.22 2.04 -3.01
N VAL A 316 4.73 0.92 -3.52
CA VAL A 316 4.35 0.40 -4.84
C VAL A 316 2.85 0.11 -4.91
N ARG A 317 2.27 -0.44 -3.84
CA ARG A 317 0.82 -0.70 -3.76
C ARG A 317 0.01 0.59 -3.74
N ALA A 318 0.46 1.60 -2.99
CA ALA A 318 -0.18 2.92 -2.97
C ALA A 318 -0.23 3.56 -4.36
N LEU A 319 0.88 3.51 -5.08
CA LEU A 319 0.94 4.01 -6.46
C LEU A 319 0.03 3.22 -7.40
N PHE A 320 -0.04 1.88 -7.24
CA PHE A 320 -0.96 1.05 -8.02
C PHE A 320 -2.42 1.48 -7.85
N VAL A 321 -2.87 1.74 -6.62
CA VAL A 321 -4.25 2.19 -6.35
C VAL A 321 -4.53 3.51 -7.04
N LEU A 322 -3.59 4.45 -7.02
CA LEU A 322 -3.73 5.75 -7.66
C LEU A 322 -3.81 5.63 -9.19
N HIS A 323 -2.92 4.83 -9.79
CA HIS A 323 -2.91 4.59 -11.23
C HIS A 323 -4.16 3.84 -11.69
N ALA A 324 -4.66 2.86 -10.92
CA ALA A 324 -5.92 2.17 -11.21
C ALA A 324 -7.13 3.12 -11.21
N ALA A 325 -7.03 4.22 -10.47
CA ALA A 325 -8.03 5.29 -10.47
C ALA A 325 -7.88 6.30 -11.62
N GLY A 326 -6.93 6.09 -12.53
CA GLY A 326 -6.67 7.00 -13.66
C GLY A 326 -5.93 8.28 -13.27
N PHE A 327 -5.29 8.30 -12.10
CA PHE A 327 -4.52 9.45 -11.64
C PHE A 327 -3.02 9.22 -11.73
N VAL A 328 -2.28 10.29 -11.98
CA VAL A 328 -0.83 10.37 -11.82
C VAL A 328 -0.50 11.20 -10.60
N HIS A 329 0.52 10.79 -9.85
CA HIS A 329 0.93 11.45 -8.61
C HIS A 329 1.81 12.66 -8.87
N LYS A 330 2.74 12.55 -9.81
CA LYS A 330 3.72 13.55 -10.26
C LYS A 330 4.86 13.86 -9.27
N GLN A 331 4.78 13.40 -8.03
CA GLN A 331 5.74 13.73 -6.97
C GLN A 331 6.09 12.49 -6.10
N ILE A 332 6.43 11.36 -6.73
CA ILE A 332 6.90 10.17 -6.00
C ILE A 332 8.34 10.43 -5.50
N ARG A 333 8.48 10.76 -4.21
CA ARG A 333 9.73 11.19 -3.55
C ARG A 333 9.68 10.86 -2.05
N PRO A 334 10.83 10.82 -1.33
CA PRO A 334 10.84 10.51 0.10
C PRO A 334 10.08 11.50 0.98
N ASP A 335 10.02 12.77 0.61
CA ASP A 335 9.26 13.82 1.30
C ASP A 335 7.74 13.64 1.18
N ASN A 336 7.29 12.84 0.21
CA ASN A 336 5.88 12.45 0.01
C ASN A 336 5.57 11.02 0.45
N VAL A 337 6.42 10.43 1.29
CA VAL A 337 6.14 9.19 2.02
C VAL A 337 6.18 9.50 3.51
N LEU A 338 5.05 9.33 4.18
CA LEU A 338 4.91 9.56 5.61
C LEU A 338 4.97 8.24 6.35
N VAL A 339 5.77 8.18 7.40
CA VAL A 339 5.97 6.98 8.22
C VAL A 339 5.49 7.28 9.63
N PHE A 340 4.59 6.45 10.16
CA PHE A 340 4.05 6.55 11.51
C PHE A 340 4.63 5.46 12.40
N ASP A 341 4.93 5.80 13.65
CA ASP A 341 5.19 4.81 14.68
C ASP A 341 3.89 4.15 15.13
N ARG A 342 3.96 2.90 15.58
CA ARG A 342 2.85 2.25 16.28
C ARG A 342 2.75 2.80 17.69
N ALA A 343 1.55 3.16 18.12
CA ALA A 343 1.30 3.59 19.48
C ALA A 343 1.65 2.46 20.46
N ALA A 344 2.51 2.77 21.44
CA ALA A 344 2.90 1.80 22.46
C ALA A 344 1.78 1.68 23.52
N PRO A 345 1.33 0.46 23.85
CA PRO A 345 0.31 0.27 24.89
C PRO A 345 0.78 0.73 26.29
N ASN A 346 2.10 0.71 26.55
CA ASN A 346 2.72 1.13 27.80
C ASN A 346 4.03 1.87 27.55
N PRO A 347 4.05 3.21 27.50
CA PRO A 347 5.24 3.98 27.10
C PRO A 347 6.44 3.90 28.06
N SER A 348 6.37 3.11 29.10
CA SER A 348 7.42 2.98 30.13
C SER A 348 8.24 1.68 30.07
N SER A 349 8.02 0.80 29.08
CA SER A 349 8.81 -0.44 28.96
C SER A 349 9.91 -0.32 27.88
N THR A 350 11.12 -0.76 28.25
CA THR A 350 12.29 -0.78 27.33
C THR A 350 12.10 -1.71 26.12
N GLU A 351 11.20 -2.67 26.19
CA GLU A 351 10.85 -3.55 25.05
C GLU A 351 9.98 -2.81 24.04
N GLU A 352 9.09 -1.93 24.50
CA GLU A 352 8.22 -1.14 23.62
C GLU A 352 8.95 0.00 22.92
N GLU A 353 9.98 0.61 23.54
CA GLU A 353 10.86 1.56 22.86
C GLU A 353 11.52 0.95 21.61
N ARG A 354 11.82 -0.36 21.63
CA ARG A 354 12.41 -1.06 20.46
C ARG A 354 11.44 -1.26 19.30
N THR A 355 10.15 -1.07 19.52
CA THR A 355 9.12 -1.17 18.46
C THR A 355 8.89 0.15 17.72
N GLN A 356 9.49 1.24 18.17
CA GLN A 356 9.40 2.58 17.57
C GLN A 356 10.74 3.02 16.94
N TYR A 357 10.67 4.07 16.12
CA TYR A 357 11.86 4.70 15.60
C TYR A 357 12.75 5.24 16.74
N PRO A 358 14.09 5.09 16.69
CA PRO A 358 14.89 4.66 15.53
C PRO A 358 15.11 3.14 15.40
N TYR A 359 14.62 2.32 16.30
CA TYR A 359 14.89 0.88 16.32
C TYR A 359 14.02 0.07 15.35
N SER A 360 12.82 0.54 15.09
CA SER A 360 11.89 -0.07 14.15
C SER A 360 11.38 0.96 13.14
N LEU A 361 11.22 0.53 11.90
CA LEU A 361 10.59 1.32 10.87
C LEU A 361 9.07 1.16 11.00
N GLY A 362 8.38 2.28 11.15
CA GLY A 362 6.93 2.30 11.31
C GLY A 362 6.15 2.00 10.01
N GLU A 363 4.91 2.42 9.95
CA GLU A 363 4.01 2.15 8.85
C GLU A 363 4.02 3.29 7.81
N PRO A 364 4.40 3.02 6.54
CA PRO A 364 4.49 4.04 5.51
C PRO A 364 3.18 4.28 4.77
N PHE A 365 2.95 5.54 4.38
CA PHE A 365 1.81 5.99 3.57
C PHE A 365 2.27 6.98 2.51
N LEU A 366 1.76 6.84 1.29
CA LEU A 366 1.94 7.81 0.23
C LEU A 366 1.04 9.02 0.48
N ILE A 367 1.63 10.22 0.39
CA ILE A 367 1.02 11.54 0.54
C ILE A 367 1.48 12.44 -0.61
N GLY A 368 1.09 13.71 -0.67
CA GLY A 368 1.53 14.64 -1.70
C GLY A 368 0.61 14.64 -2.91
N PHE A 369 -0.71 14.66 -2.67
CA PHE A 369 -1.73 14.68 -3.73
C PHE A 369 -2.02 16.09 -4.28
N ASP A 370 -1.31 17.11 -3.79
CA ASP A 370 -1.44 18.51 -4.23
C ASP A 370 -1.24 18.69 -5.73
N SER A 371 -0.35 17.90 -6.32
CA SER A 371 -0.03 17.89 -7.76
C SER A 371 -0.69 16.74 -8.53
N ALA A 372 -1.38 15.83 -7.87
CA ALA A 372 -2.04 14.70 -8.50
C ALA A 372 -3.17 15.14 -9.43
N ARG A 373 -3.34 14.45 -10.56
CA ARG A 373 -4.36 14.75 -11.56
C ARG A 373 -4.73 13.53 -12.39
N LYS A 374 -5.84 13.62 -13.13
CA LYS A 374 -6.16 12.62 -14.16
C LYS A 374 -5.10 12.58 -15.26
N VAL A 375 -4.89 11.39 -15.81
CA VAL A 375 -3.94 11.17 -16.92
C VAL A 375 -4.29 12.06 -18.10
N ASP A 376 -5.57 12.16 -18.46
CA ASP A 376 -6.07 12.88 -19.63
C ASP A 376 -6.18 14.40 -19.43
N ALA A 377 -5.88 14.93 -18.24
CA ALA A 377 -5.98 16.35 -17.99
C ALA A 377 -4.74 17.08 -18.49
N ALA A 378 -4.93 18.18 -19.25
CA ALA A 378 -3.81 19.04 -19.68
C ALA A 378 -3.00 19.53 -18.48
N SER A 379 -1.68 19.51 -18.60
CA SER A 379 -0.76 19.96 -17.55
C SER A 379 -0.18 21.33 -17.91
N LEU A 380 -0.38 22.29 -17.02
CA LEU A 380 0.50 23.45 -16.98
C LEU A 380 1.86 22.97 -16.47
N MET A 381 2.75 22.69 -17.40
CA MET A 381 4.10 22.24 -17.07
C MET A 381 4.99 23.45 -16.83
N LEU A 382 5.15 23.82 -15.57
CA LEU A 382 6.20 24.73 -15.17
C LEU A 382 7.50 23.92 -15.00
N PRO A 383 8.66 24.44 -15.48
CA PRO A 383 9.96 23.83 -15.22
C PRO A 383 10.19 23.71 -13.71
N GLU A 384 10.63 22.55 -13.27
CA GLU A 384 10.98 22.35 -11.87
C GLU A 384 12.21 23.21 -11.52
N LYS A 385 12.06 24.13 -10.60
CA LYS A 385 13.12 25.07 -10.16
C LYS A 385 13.97 24.47 -9.04
N GLU A 386 13.43 23.56 -8.28
CA GLU A 386 14.12 22.95 -7.15
C GLU A 386 14.92 21.73 -7.62
N TRP A 387 16.24 21.80 -7.52
CA TRP A 387 17.12 20.71 -7.93
C TRP A 387 16.81 19.38 -7.23
N GLN A 388 16.38 19.43 -5.97
CA GLN A 388 16.00 18.26 -5.19
C GLN A 388 14.86 17.50 -5.87
N LYS A 389 13.86 18.20 -6.33
CA LYS A 389 12.69 17.64 -7.01
C LYS A 389 13.05 17.11 -8.40
N SER A 390 13.98 17.79 -9.08
CA SER A 390 14.44 17.38 -10.42
C SER A 390 15.16 16.03 -10.45
N LEU A 391 15.71 15.56 -9.31
CA LEU A 391 16.35 14.23 -9.19
C LEU A 391 15.40 13.07 -9.52
N TYR A 392 14.11 13.24 -9.27
CA TYR A 392 13.12 12.18 -9.45
C TYR A 392 12.41 12.23 -10.81
N LEU A 393 12.68 13.24 -11.62
CA LEU A 393 12.05 13.40 -12.92
C LEU A 393 12.71 12.50 -13.98
N SER A 394 11.89 11.84 -14.79
CA SER A 394 12.40 11.09 -15.95
C SER A 394 13.08 12.04 -16.96
N PRO A 395 14.06 11.56 -17.76
CA PRO A 395 14.72 12.38 -18.76
C PRO A 395 13.76 13.03 -19.77
N GLU A 396 12.68 12.35 -20.09
CA GLU A 396 11.63 12.84 -20.99
C GLU A 396 10.94 14.05 -20.39
N ARG A 397 10.68 14.03 -19.09
CA ARG A 397 10.04 15.10 -18.33
C ARG A 397 10.78 16.43 -18.40
N HIS A 398 12.10 16.41 -18.53
CA HIS A 398 12.93 17.62 -18.70
C HIS A 398 12.87 18.18 -20.12
N ARG A 399 12.36 17.42 -21.10
CA ARG A 399 12.24 17.81 -22.50
C ARG A 399 10.82 18.18 -22.92
N LEU A 400 9.82 17.91 -22.05
CA LEU A 400 8.42 18.14 -22.35
C LEU A 400 8.17 19.62 -22.62
N GLN A 401 7.44 19.89 -23.71
CA GLN A 401 7.01 21.22 -24.08
C GLN A 401 5.64 21.54 -23.46
N HIS A 402 5.25 22.79 -23.56
CA HIS A 402 3.93 23.23 -23.09
C HIS A 402 2.83 22.48 -23.85
N GLY A 403 2.03 21.70 -23.14
CA GLY A 403 0.98 20.86 -23.71
C GLY A 403 1.23 19.35 -23.66
N ASP A 404 2.47 18.92 -23.38
CA ASP A 404 2.75 17.50 -23.22
C ASP A 404 2.12 16.96 -21.93
N GLU A 405 1.57 15.76 -22.00
CA GLU A 405 0.88 15.13 -20.88
C GLU A 405 1.85 14.38 -19.95
N PHE A 406 1.61 14.47 -18.67
CA PHE A 406 2.30 13.65 -17.69
C PHE A 406 1.62 12.26 -17.64
N GLN A 407 2.37 11.22 -17.89
CA GLN A 407 1.88 9.85 -17.97
C GLN A 407 2.34 9.00 -16.77
N MET A 408 1.69 7.85 -16.56
CA MET A 408 1.98 6.95 -15.45
C MET A 408 3.43 6.45 -15.43
N HIS A 409 4.08 6.29 -16.59
CA HIS A 409 5.47 5.85 -16.65
C HIS A 409 6.46 6.86 -16.04
N HIS A 410 6.11 8.14 -15.97
CA HIS A 410 6.91 9.15 -15.28
C HIS A 410 6.93 8.93 -13.76
N ASP A 411 5.77 8.57 -13.18
CA ASP A 411 5.70 8.18 -11.76
C ASP A 411 6.49 6.90 -11.49
N ILE A 412 6.45 5.95 -12.43
CA ILE A 412 7.19 4.68 -12.31
C ILE A 412 8.69 4.93 -12.31
N PHE A 413 9.20 5.85 -13.14
CA PHE A 413 10.60 6.25 -13.08
C PHE A 413 10.95 6.86 -11.72
N SER A 414 10.13 7.79 -11.22
CA SER A 414 10.30 8.41 -9.90
C SER A 414 10.29 7.37 -8.78
N LEU A 415 9.41 6.36 -8.87
CA LEU A 415 9.40 5.20 -7.98
C LEU A 415 10.74 4.44 -8.03
N GLY A 416 11.31 4.22 -9.21
CA GLY A 416 12.62 3.58 -9.37
C GLY A 416 13.74 4.31 -8.63
N VAL A 417 13.73 5.64 -8.67
CA VAL A 417 14.69 6.47 -7.91
C VAL A 417 14.46 6.35 -6.40
N LEU A 418 13.21 6.39 -5.96
CA LEU A 418 12.86 6.21 -4.53
C LEU A 418 13.27 4.81 -4.03
N LEU A 419 13.05 3.76 -4.81
CA LEU A 419 13.48 2.40 -4.47
C LEU A 419 15.01 2.28 -4.37
N LEU A 420 15.79 3.03 -5.17
CA LEU A 420 17.23 3.14 -4.99
C LEU A 420 17.60 3.74 -3.64
N GLU A 421 16.97 4.84 -3.23
CA GLU A 421 17.21 5.47 -1.93
C GLU A 421 16.90 4.52 -0.77
N ILE A 422 15.82 3.76 -0.86
CA ILE A 422 15.48 2.71 0.12
C ILE A 422 16.54 1.61 0.14
N ALA A 423 17.07 1.19 -1.01
CA ALA A 423 18.12 0.19 -1.07
C ALA A 423 19.43 0.66 -0.43
N PHE A 424 19.83 1.89 -0.70
CA PHE A 424 21.02 2.50 -0.10
C PHE A 424 20.82 2.94 1.34
N TRP A 425 19.56 3.14 1.75
CA TRP A 425 19.15 3.73 3.01
C TRP A 425 19.76 5.11 3.21
N GLY A 426 19.54 5.99 2.23
CA GLY A 426 20.03 7.35 2.23
C GLY A 426 19.46 8.14 1.05
N SER A 427 19.29 9.45 1.22
CA SER A 427 18.68 10.31 0.20
C SER A 427 19.69 10.86 -0.80
N PHE A 428 19.30 10.92 -2.08
CA PHE A 428 20.05 11.62 -3.13
C PHE A 428 20.01 13.15 -2.97
N GLN A 429 19.06 13.67 -2.21
CA GLN A 429 19.01 15.09 -1.84
C GLN A 429 20.12 15.47 -0.86
N ASP A 430 20.73 14.48 -0.20
CA ASP A 430 21.79 14.71 0.75
C ASP A 430 23.15 14.87 0.07
N ARG A 431 23.61 16.11 -0.01
CA ARG A 431 24.94 16.45 -0.54
C ARG A 431 26.10 15.97 0.34
N ALA A 432 25.84 15.75 1.63
CA ALA A 432 26.86 15.27 2.56
C ALA A 432 27.10 13.76 2.44
N SER A 433 26.23 13.01 1.73
CA SER A 433 26.42 11.59 1.47
C SER A 433 27.53 11.37 0.43
N PRO A 434 28.75 10.92 0.82
CA PRO A 434 29.88 10.82 -0.11
C PRO A 434 29.66 9.80 -1.24
N GLN A 435 28.80 8.83 -1.01
CA GLN A 435 28.54 7.76 -1.96
C GLN A 435 27.41 8.11 -2.95
N LEU A 436 26.40 8.85 -2.51
CA LEU A 436 25.21 9.17 -3.29
C LEU A 436 25.34 10.56 -3.94
N GLY A 437 25.65 11.59 -3.18
CA GLY A 437 25.76 12.95 -3.68
C GLY A 437 26.80 13.13 -4.78
N LYS A 438 27.99 12.52 -4.65
CA LYS A 438 29.05 12.58 -5.69
C LYS A 438 28.70 11.86 -6.99
N ARG A 439 27.83 10.85 -6.92
CA ARG A 439 27.40 10.10 -8.13
C ARG A 439 26.25 10.79 -8.86
N VAL A 440 25.46 11.59 -8.16
CA VAL A 440 24.24 12.21 -8.70
C VAL A 440 24.44 13.68 -9.03
N SER A 441 25.29 14.41 -8.28
CA SER A 441 25.57 15.83 -8.52
C SER A 441 26.97 16.05 -9.09
N ARG A 442 27.11 17.10 -9.91
CA ARG A 442 28.41 17.62 -10.32
C ARG A 442 28.98 18.52 -9.20
N ASP A 443 30.21 18.25 -8.78
CA ASP A 443 31.08 19.14 -7.99
C ASP A 443 30.44 19.82 -6.76
N GLY A 444 29.57 19.13 -6.03
CA GLY A 444 28.99 19.63 -4.78
C GLY A 444 28.19 20.93 -4.88
N GLY A 445 28.01 21.44 -6.09
CA GLY A 445 27.25 22.66 -6.40
C GLY A 445 25.81 22.41 -6.88
N ALA A 446 25.15 23.48 -7.30
CA ALA A 446 23.80 23.46 -7.86
C ALA A 446 23.74 22.81 -9.27
N ASN A 447 24.85 22.43 -9.86
CA ASN A 447 24.93 21.83 -11.19
C ASN A 447 24.70 20.32 -11.10
N LEU A 448 23.45 19.92 -11.25
CA LEU A 448 23.09 18.51 -11.48
C LEU A 448 23.67 18.00 -12.80
N ARG A 449 23.91 16.70 -12.86
CA ARG A 449 24.15 16.01 -14.14
C ARG A 449 22.95 16.25 -15.07
N SER A 450 23.20 16.15 -16.38
CA SER A 450 22.09 16.16 -17.32
C SER A 450 21.12 15.00 -17.01
N PRO A 451 19.84 15.09 -17.37
CA PRO A 451 18.84 14.04 -17.09
C PRO A 451 19.24 12.66 -17.61
N GLY A 452 19.93 12.59 -18.77
CA GLY A 452 20.44 11.35 -19.32
C GLY A 452 21.60 10.76 -18.51
N GLU A 453 22.51 11.62 -18.01
CA GLU A 453 23.60 11.21 -17.12
C GLU A 453 23.09 10.74 -15.77
N LEU A 454 22.00 11.37 -15.23
CA LEU A 454 21.34 10.90 -14.02
C LEU A 454 20.73 9.51 -14.20
N LYS A 455 19.96 9.29 -15.27
CA LYS A 455 19.39 7.95 -15.59
C LYS A 455 20.51 6.90 -15.70
N SER A 456 21.60 7.23 -16.38
CA SER A 456 22.76 6.32 -16.51
C SER A 456 23.42 6.01 -15.16
N ALA A 457 23.54 7.02 -14.28
CA ALA A 457 24.07 6.83 -12.93
C ALA A 457 23.16 5.95 -12.08
N TYR A 458 21.84 6.17 -12.12
CA TYR A 458 20.86 5.34 -11.41
C TYR A 458 20.90 3.88 -11.88
N LEU A 459 20.96 3.65 -13.18
CA LEU A 459 21.09 2.30 -13.74
C LEU A 459 22.40 1.61 -13.33
N ALA A 460 23.50 2.36 -13.28
CA ALA A 460 24.79 1.83 -12.79
C ALA A 460 24.70 1.44 -11.30
N LEU A 461 24.01 2.24 -10.46
CA LEU A 461 23.74 1.91 -9.06
C LEU A 461 22.85 0.67 -8.94
N ALA A 462 21.74 0.63 -9.70
CA ALA A 462 20.80 -0.48 -9.69
C ALA A 462 21.46 -1.83 -10.02
N LYS A 463 22.29 -1.86 -11.07
CA LYS A 463 22.97 -3.07 -11.54
C LYS A 463 24.22 -3.44 -10.71
N GLY A 464 24.94 -2.46 -10.19
CA GLY A 464 26.22 -2.70 -9.52
C GLY A 464 26.14 -2.90 -8.02
N ALA A 465 25.35 -2.10 -7.31
CA ALA A 465 25.33 -2.08 -5.86
C ALA A 465 24.05 -2.71 -5.25
N VAL A 466 22.89 -2.46 -5.83
CA VAL A 466 21.61 -2.93 -5.30
C VAL A 466 21.52 -4.45 -5.14
N PRO A 467 22.07 -5.30 -6.04
CA PRO A 467 22.06 -6.76 -5.84
C PRO A 467 22.70 -7.20 -4.53
N ARG A 468 23.75 -6.49 -4.09
CA ARG A 468 24.46 -6.78 -2.82
C ARG A 468 23.71 -6.26 -1.59
N LEU A 469 22.86 -5.24 -1.76
CA LEU A 469 22.14 -4.58 -0.67
C LEU A 469 20.76 -5.19 -0.42
N MET A 470 20.03 -5.55 -1.49
CA MET A 470 18.63 -5.96 -1.45
C MET A 470 18.33 -7.22 -2.28
N GLY A 471 19.34 -7.84 -2.87
CA GLY A 471 19.18 -9.02 -3.73
C GLY A 471 18.89 -8.69 -5.19
N GLN A 472 19.09 -9.69 -6.07
CA GLN A 472 18.96 -9.53 -7.52
C GLN A 472 17.54 -9.17 -7.96
N LYS A 473 16.52 -9.85 -7.41
CA LYS A 473 15.12 -9.57 -7.76
C LYS A 473 14.72 -8.12 -7.50
N TYR A 474 15.20 -7.54 -6.39
CA TYR A 474 14.95 -6.12 -6.11
C TYR A 474 15.66 -5.20 -7.11
N ALA A 475 16.91 -5.51 -7.47
CA ALA A 475 17.65 -4.78 -8.47
C ALA A 475 16.98 -4.83 -9.85
N ASP A 476 16.39 -5.97 -10.22
CA ASP A 476 15.64 -6.13 -11.46
C ASP A 476 14.37 -5.26 -11.47
N VAL A 477 13.67 -5.17 -10.34
CA VAL A 477 12.52 -4.26 -10.18
C VAL A 477 12.95 -2.80 -10.35
N VAL A 478 14.01 -2.38 -9.66
CA VAL A 478 14.53 -1.00 -9.78
C VAL A 478 14.94 -0.69 -11.21
N THR A 479 15.65 -1.63 -11.86
CA THR A 479 16.06 -1.48 -13.26
C THR A 479 14.85 -1.34 -14.19
N ALA A 480 13.82 -2.17 -14.01
CA ALA A 480 12.59 -2.10 -14.78
C ALA A 480 11.90 -0.74 -14.62
N CYS A 481 11.80 -0.21 -13.39
CA CYS A 481 11.24 1.12 -13.14
C CYS A 481 12.01 2.23 -13.87
N LEU A 482 13.35 2.17 -13.88
CA LEU A 482 14.20 3.20 -14.47
C LEU A 482 14.29 3.14 -15.99
N THR A 483 14.16 1.97 -16.60
CA THR A 483 14.21 1.81 -18.06
C THR A 483 12.88 2.01 -18.74
N GLY A 484 11.79 1.96 -18.00
CA GLY A 484 10.49 1.75 -18.59
C GLY A 484 10.41 0.37 -19.25
N LEU A 485 9.31 0.08 -19.92
CA LEU A 485 9.13 -1.15 -20.68
C LEU A 485 9.82 -1.03 -22.06
N GLU A 486 11.15 -0.84 -22.10
CA GLU A 486 11.93 -0.84 -23.35
C GLU A 486 11.86 -2.23 -24.00
N GLY A 487 10.75 -2.59 -24.58
CA GLY A 487 10.51 -3.89 -25.24
C GLY A 487 9.04 -4.22 -25.35
N SER A 488 8.24 -3.74 -24.42
CA SER A 488 6.78 -3.93 -24.43
C SER A 488 6.02 -2.64 -24.82
N ALA A 489 6.69 -1.50 -24.90
CA ALA A 489 6.04 -0.20 -25.18
C ALA A 489 5.45 -0.11 -26.61
N ARG A 490 6.02 -0.84 -27.59
CA ARG A 490 5.52 -0.79 -28.97
C ARG A 490 4.17 -1.49 -29.17
N ASP A 491 3.87 -2.50 -28.34
CA ASP A 491 2.57 -3.18 -28.36
C ASP A 491 1.50 -2.43 -27.53
N LEU A 492 1.92 -1.39 -26.80
CA LEU A 492 1.11 -0.66 -25.83
C LEU A 492 0.55 0.66 -26.35
N GLU A 493 1.02 1.15 -27.51
CA GLU A 493 0.54 2.41 -28.12
C GLU A 493 -0.93 2.33 -28.58
N SER A 494 -1.52 1.14 -28.64
CA SER A 494 -2.92 0.92 -29.01
C SER A 494 -3.87 0.70 -27.83
N GLU A 495 -3.36 0.55 -26.60
CA GLU A 495 -4.18 0.32 -25.40
C GLU A 495 -4.33 1.62 -24.58
N ASP A 496 -5.46 1.74 -23.88
CA ASP A 496 -5.71 2.80 -22.92
C ASP A 496 -4.54 2.94 -21.91
N GLY A 497 -3.96 4.13 -21.78
CA GLY A 497 -2.78 4.39 -20.95
C GLY A 497 -2.96 3.98 -19.48
N ILE A 498 -4.20 3.93 -18.96
CA ILE A 498 -4.55 3.43 -17.64
C ILE A 498 -4.28 1.92 -17.56
N VAL A 499 -4.67 1.16 -18.55
CA VAL A 499 -4.49 -0.30 -18.60
C VAL A 499 -2.99 -0.64 -18.62
N VAL A 500 -2.23 0.11 -19.38
CA VAL A 500 -0.77 -0.07 -19.49
C VAL A 500 -0.05 0.22 -18.19
N GLY A 501 -0.29 1.37 -17.59
CA GLY A 501 0.35 1.77 -16.32
C GLY A 501 0.03 0.79 -15.21
N THR A 502 -1.20 0.32 -15.15
CA THR A 502 -1.66 -0.64 -14.15
C THR A 502 -1.03 -2.02 -14.32
N ARG A 503 -0.96 -2.55 -15.53
CA ARG A 503 -0.27 -3.82 -15.83
C ARG A 503 1.21 -3.75 -15.44
N TYR A 504 1.85 -2.62 -15.69
CA TYR A 504 3.25 -2.44 -15.33
C TYR A 504 3.47 -2.45 -13.81
N VAL A 505 2.68 -1.70 -13.05
CA VAL A 505 2.78 -1.69 -11.59
C VAL A 505 2.44 -3.07 -11.01
N MET A 506 1.50 -3.79 -11.62
CA MET A 506 1.22 -5.18 -11.26
C MET A 506 2.43 -6.10 -11.42
N ALA A 507 3.15 -6.00 -12.54
CA ALA A 507 4.35 -6.78 -12.78
C ALA A 507 5.45 -6.46 -11.75
N ILE A 508 5.57 -5.20 -11.32
CA ILE A 508 6.47 -4.77 -10.24
C ILE A 508 6.05 -5.37 -8.90
N ILE A 509 4.75 -5.30 -8.56
CA ILE A 509 4.19 -5.88 -7.33
C ILE A 509 4.50 -7.38 -7.28
N LYS A 510 4.19 -8.12 -8.36
CA LYS A 510 4.46 -9.56 -8.45
C LYS A 510 5.92 -9.89 -8.15
N LYS A 511 6.85 -9.20 -8.81
CA LYS A 511 8.30 -9.41 -8.60
C LYS A 511 8.75 -9.08 -7.18
N LEU A 512 8.21 -8.01 -6.57
CA LEU A 512 8.53 -7.65 -5.18
C LEU A 512 7.97 -8.67 -4.18
N GLU A 513 6.77 -9.20 -4.43
CA GLU A 513 6.16 -10.21 -3.55
C GLU A 513 6.89 -11.56 -3.59
N GLU A 514 7.58 -11.87 -4.70
CA GLU A 514 8.44 -13.04 -4.82
C GLU A 514 9.74 -12.95 -3.98
N ILE A 515 10.05 -11.78 -3.41
CA ILE A 515 11.21 -11.61 -2.54
C ILE A 515 10.81 -12.02 -1.12
N SER A 516 11.39 -13.12 -0.64
CA SER A 516 11.37 -13.56 0.75
C SER A 516 12.72 -13.27 1.40
N ILE A 517 12.73 -12.74 2.62
CA ILE A 517 13.93 -12.44 3.43
C ILE A 517 13.77 -13.15 4.77
#